data_27eca24f4e0a166e98cad766505ab29c
#
_entry.id   27eca24f4e0a166e98cad766505ab29c
#
_cell.length_a   1.000
_cell.length_b   1.000
_cell.length_c   1.000
_cell.angle_alpha   90.00
_cell.angle_beta   90.00
_cell.angle_gamma   90.00
#
_symmetry.space_group_name_H-M   'P 1'
#
loop_
_entity.id
_entity.type
_entity.pdbx_description
1 polymer ?
#
loop_
_entity_poly.entity_id
_entity_poly.type
_entity_poly.pdbx_seq_one_letter_code
_entity_poly.pdbx_strand_id
1 'polypeptide(L)'
;MEEFFITKLSKILVSHKTLTTFCLNKQKSVTLHILNAELKNSKQIMNTSKGIHTHKRTALAGLLAGVLLTASCSYSEEKAIEQSVVGFAQNYFNLRYQKALNACTPESEKWVRFKATNITQEDVDVYNSKRDTAECDVESIDLDDDKATAIVEVRNFLNCDSIGKPATICPNAKFKLELKKQGEKWMVDVQSPITTCI
;
A
#
# COMPACT_ATOMS: atom_id res chain seq x y z
N MET A 1 35.05 14.45 12.53
CA MET A 1 33.60 14.09 12.66
C MET A 1 32.80 14.21 11.36
N GLU A 2 33.19 15.09 10.46
CA GLU A 2 32.46 15.29 9.17
C GLU A 2 32.65 14.13 8.16
N GLU A 3 33.81 13.49 8.10
CA GLU A 3 34.04 12.38 7.15
C GLU A 3 33.19 11.12 7.43
N PHE A 4 32.82 10.91 8.70
CA PHE A 4 31.98 9.76 9.08
C PHE A 4 30.51 9.90 8.66
N PHE A 5 30.03 11.14 8.56
CA PHE A 5 28.67 11.46 8.11
C PHE A 5 28.50 11.29 6.60
N ILE A 6 29.49 11.70 5.83
CA ILE A 6 29.46 11.61 4.35
C ILE A 6 29.48 10.16 3.88
N THR A 7 30.25 9.30 4.56
CA THR A 7 30.33 7.86 4.23
C THR A 7 29.03 7.11 4.55
N LYS A 8 28.30 7.53 5.59
CA LYS A 8 27.00 6.92 5.96
C LYS A 8 25.88 7.33 5.00
N LEU A 9 25.86 8.59 4.56
CA LEU A 9 24.92 9.11 3.56
C LEU A 9 25.12 8.47 2.18
N SER A 10 26.36 8.25 1.76
CA SER A 10 26.65 7.60 0.47
C SER A 10 26.19 6.14 0.45
N LYS A 11 26.30 5.39 1.56
CA LYS A 11 25.79 4.00 1.66
C LYS A 11 24.27 3.93 1.61
N ILE A 12 23.57 4.89 2.21
CA ILE A 12 22.09 4.96 2.18
C ILE A 12 21.60 5.30 0.76
N LEU A 13 22.28 6.22 0.07
CA LEU A 13 21.92 6.61 -1.30
C LEU A 13 22.13 5.46 -2.31
N VAL A 14 23.20 4.68 -2.13
CA VAL A 14 23.49 3.51 -2.98
C VAL A 14 22.47 2.39 -2.74
N SER A 15 22.05 2.17 -1.48
CA SER A 15 21.03 1.18 -1.15
C SER A 15 19.66 1.53 -1.75
N HIS A 16 19.26 2.81 -1.71
CA HIS A 16 18.01 3.27 -2.33
C HIS A 16 17.99 3.15 -3.85
N LYS A 17 19.14 3.44 -4.52
CA LYS A 17 19.26 3.25 -5.97
C LYS A 17 19.19 1.79 -6.40
N THR A 18 19.76 0.88 -5.64
CA THR A 18 19.70 -0.56 -5.95
C THR A 18 18.31 -1.15 -5.76
N LEU A 19 17.55 -0.73 -4.73
CA LEU A 19 16.17 -1.19 -4.53
C LEU A 19 15.22 -0.71 -5.64
N THR A 20 15.31 0.57 -6.02
CA THR A 20 14.46 1.11 -7.10
C THR A 20 14.79 0.47 -8.45
N THR A 21 16.09 0.18 -8.73
CA THR A 21 16.50 -0.51 -9.96
C THR A 21 16.04 -1.96 -9.98
N PHE A 22 16.01 -2.65 -8.83
CA PHE A 22 15.55 -4.04 -8.71
C PHE A 22 14.05 -4.16 -8.93
N CYS A 23 13.25 -3.27 -8.35
CA CYS A 23 11.80 -3.22 -8.58
C CYS A 23 11.47 -2.88 -10.05
N LEU A 24 12.16 -1.90 -10.64
CA LEU A 24 11.96 -1.54 -12.06
C LEU A 24 12.33 -2.68 -13.01
N ASN A 25 13.39 -3.45 -12.71
CA ASN A 25 13.80 -4.59 -13.52
C ASN A 25 12.83 -5.78 -13.40
N LYS A 26 12.27 -6.04 -12.22
CA LYS A 26 11.28 -7.11 -12.02
C LYS A 26 9.99 -6.80 -12.78
N GLN A 27 9.54 -5.55 -12.76
CA GLN A 27 8.35 -5.09 -13.49
C GLN A 27 8.56 -5.11 -15.00
N LYS A 28 9.75 -4.71 -15.50
CA LYS A 28 10.10 -4.82 -16.92
C LYS A 28 10.16 -6.27 -17.39
N SER A 29 10.62 -7.20 -16.56
CA SER A 29 10.67 -8.62 -16.90
C SER A 29 9.28 -9.23 -17.09
N VAL A 30 8.32 -8.93 -16.20
CA VAL A 30 6.94 -9.41 -16.31
C VAL A 30 6.25 -8.83 -17.54
N THR A 31 6.40 -7.52 -17.78
CA THR A 31 5.82 -6.86 -18.95
C THR A 31 6.41 -7.40 -20.26
N LEU A 32 7.71 -7.69 -20.28
CA LEU A 32 8.39 -8.26 -21.45
C LEU A 32 7.93 -9.70 -21.74
N HIS A 33 7.67 -10.51 -20.70
CA HIS A 33 7.12 -11.85 -20.85
C HIS A 33 5.70 -11.87 -21.41
N ILE A 34 4.84 -10.96 -20.93
CA ILE A 34 3.47 -10.82 -21.44
C ILE A 34 3.50 -10.35 -22.90
N LEU A 35 4.29 -9.32 -23.22
CA LEU A 35 4.47 -8.82 -24.60
C LEU A 35 5.01 -9.91 -25.55
N ASN A 36 5.97 -10.73 -25.13
CA ASN A 36 6.50 -11.80 -25.95
C ASN A 36 5.51 -12.96 -26.14
N ALA A 37 4.66 -13.25 -25.15
CA ALA A 37 3.59 -14.24 -25.28
C ALA A 37 2.52 -13.78 -26.30
N GLU A 38 2.14 -12.51 -26.26
CA GLU A 38 1.18 -11.93 -27.21
C GLU A 38 1.75 -11.80 -28.63
N LEU A 39 3.05 -11.47 -28.78
CA LEU A 39 3.71 -11.42 -30.08
C LEU A 39 3.81 -12.83 -30.72
N LYS A 40 4.00 -13.88 -29.93
CA LYS A 40 3.94 -15.26 -30.44
C LYS A 40 2.56 -15.64 -30.92
N ASN A 41 1.52 -15.28 -30.17
CA ASN A 41 0.13 -15.53 -30.55
C ASN A 41 -0.27 -14.76 -31.82
N SER A 42 0.14 -13.50 -31.95
CA SER A 42 -0.14 -12.70 -33.15
C SER A 42 0.58 -13.20 -34.40
N LYS A 43 1.81 -13.74 -34.28
CA LYS A 43 2.52 -14.37 -35.39
C LYS A 43 1.85 -15.66 -35.83
N GLN A 44 1.27 -16.43 -34.93
CA GLN A 44 0.56 -17.67 -35.26
C GLN A 44 -0.75 -17.39 -36.02
N ILE A 45 -1.44 -16.29 -35.66
CA ILE A 45 -2.66 -15.82 -36.34
C ILE A 45 -2.35 -15.25 -37.74
N MET A 46 -1.19 -14.62 -37.94
CA MET A 46 -0.80 -14.06 -39.24
C MET A 46 -0.40 -15.11 -40.25
N ASN A 47 0.07 -16.29 -39.82
CA ASN A 47 0.43 -17.37 -40.76
C ASN A 47 -0.77 -18.16 -41.29
N THR A 48 -1.95 -18.03 -40.67
CA THR A 48 -3.17 -18.74 -41.09
C THR A 48 -4.08 -17.95 -42.04
N SER A 49 -3.82 -16.68 -42.30
CA SER A 49 -4.69 -15.84 -43.16
C SER A 49 -3.92 -15.16 -44.28
N LYS A 50 -3.45 -15.94 -45.25
CA LYS A 50 -3.21 -15.40 -46.58
C LYS A 50 -4.56 -15.25 -47.30
N GLY A 51 -5.14 -14.08 -47.20
CA GLY A 51 -6.25 -13.65 -48.03
C GLY A 51 -7.52 -13.27 -47.29
N ILE A 52 -7.60 -12.08 -46.70
CA ILE A 52 -8.83 -11.29 -46.55
C ILE A 52 -8.45 -9.86 -46.11
N HIS A 53 -8.86 -8.93 -46.93
CA HIS A 53 -9.02 -7.47 -46.89
C HIS A 53 -8.69 -6.60 -45.65
N THR A 54 -8.16 -5.45 -45.93
CA THR A 54 -7.68 -4.26 -45.23
C THR A 54 -8.45 -3.75 -43.99
N HIS A 55 -9.67 -4.17 -43.73
CA HIS A 55 -10.49 -3.68 -42.60
C HIS A 55 -10.13 -4.31 -41.21
N LYS A 56 -9.34 -5.37 -41.18
CA LYS A 56 -8.97 -6.05 -39.89
C LYS A 56 -7.81 -5.41 -39.14
N ARG A 57 -7.03 -4.54 -39.79
CA ARG A 57 -5.85 -3.90 -39.15
C ARG A 57 -6.23 -2.79 -38.16
N THR A 58 -7.33 -2.08 -38.40
CA THR A 58 -7.83 -1.02 -37.51
C THR A 58 -8.49 -1.57 -36.25
N ALA A 59 -9.15 -2.73 -36.33
CA ALA A 59 -9.78 -3.36 -35.16
C ALA A 59 -8.74 -3.90 -34.16
N LEU A 60 -7.61 -4.45 -34.64
CA LEU A 60 -6.56 -4.99 -33.78
C LEU A 60 -5.79 -3.90 -33.03
N ALA A 61 -5.56 -2.75 -33.68
CA ALA A 61 -4.93 -1.59 -33.06
C ALA A 61 -5.81 -0.95 -31.95
N GLY A 62 -7.13 -0.95 -32.14
CA GLY A 62 -8.10 -0.48 -31.15
C GLY A 62 -8.16 -1.37 -29.90
N LEU A 63 -8.06 -2.68 -30.07
CA LEU A 63 -8.10 -3.66 -28.97
C LEU A 63 -6.84 -3.57 -28.10
N LEU A 64 -5.66 -3.39 -28.70
CA LEU A 64 -4.40 -3.18 -27.97
C LEU A 64 -4.37 -1.84 -27.21
N ALA A 65 -4.91 -0.77 -27.77
CA ALA A 65 -5.00 0.52 -27.09
C ALA A 65 -5.97 0.47 -25.89
N GLY A 66 -7.06 -0.29 -25.98
CA GLY A 66 -8.03 -0.48 -24.89
C GLY A 66 -7.44 -1.18 -23.67
N VAL A 67 -6.63 -2.22 -23.87
CA VAL A 67 -5.98 -2.98 -22.78
C VAL A 67 -4.94 -2.13 -22.05
N LEU A 68 -4.21 -1.27 -22.76
CA LEU A 68 -3.21 -0.39 -22.13
C LEU A 68 -3.84 0.70 -21.26
N LEU A 69 -5.04 1.18 -21.62
CA LEU A 69 -5.74 2.21 -20.85
C LEU A 69 -6.32 1.65 -19.52
N THR A 70 -6.81 0.42 -19.51
CA THR A 70 -7.35 -0.20 -18.30
C THR A 70 -6.27 -0.54 -17.28
N ALA A 71 -5.10 -1.02 -17.70
CA ALA A 71 -3.98 -1.31 -16.82
C ALA A 71 -3.41 -0.05 -16.13
N SER A 72 -3.49 1.11 -16.80
CA SER A 72 -3.02 2.39 -16.23
C SER A 72 -3.94 2.90 -15.10
N CYS A 73 -5.25 2.70 -15.20
CA CYS A 73 -6.21 3.13 -14.17
C CYS A 73 -6.05 2.30 -12.89
N SER A 74 -5.94 0.98 -13.00
CA SER A 74 -5.78 0.08 -11.85
C SER A 74 -4.52 0.42 -11.02
N TYR A 75 -3.38 0.64 -11.67
CA TYR A 75 -2.15 0.99 -10.98
C TYR A 75 -2.23 2.33 -10.22
N SER A 76 -2.89 3.34 -10.78
CA SER A 76 -3.07 4.64 -10.12
C SER A 76 -3.98 4.54 -8.90
N GLU A 77 -4.95 3.65 -8.94
CA GLU A 77 -5.92 3.43 -7.87
C GLU A 77 -5.30 2.65 -6.69
N GLU A 78 -4.58 1.56 -6.96
CA GLU A 78 -3.82 0.84 -5.93
C GLU A 78 -2.85 1.75 -5.19
N LYS A 79 -2.15 2.63 -5.89
CA LYS A 79 -1.25 3.61 -5.28
C LYS A 79 -1.98 4.62 -4.40
N ALA A 80 -3.17 5.06 -4.79
CA ALA A 80 -4.00 5.96 -3.98
C ALA A 80 -4.49 5.26 -2.70
N ILE A 81 -4.85 3.97 -2.79
CA ILE A 81 -5.21 3.13 -1.64
C ILE A 81 -4.01 2.98 -0.72
N GLU A 82 -2.84 2.60 -1.24
CA GLU A 82 -1.60 2.45 -0.47
C GLU A 82 -1.27 3.72 0.30
N GLN A 83 -1.32 4.89 -0.35
CA GLN A 83 -1.07 6.17 0.31
C GLN A 83 -2.04 6.47 1.45
N SER A 84 -3.32 6.17 1.26
CA SER A 84 -4.35 6.35 2.30
C SER A 84 -4.10 5.41 3.49
N VAL A 85 -3.83 4.14 3.21
CA VAL A 85 -3.54 3.11 4.22
C VAL A 85 -2.30 3.47 5.03
N VAL A 86 -1.18 3.75 4.37
CA VAL A 86 0.08 4.12 5.04
C VAL A 86 -0.10 5.41 5.83
N GLY A 87 -0.78 6.41 5.26
CA GLY A 87 -1.07 7.67 5.94
C GLY A 87 -1.89 7.49 7.21
N PHE A 88 -2.91 6.62 7.19
CA PHE A 88 -3.69 6.26 8.36
C PHE A 88 -2.85 5.47 9.37
N ALA A 89 -2.28 4.34 8.96
CA ALA A 89 -1.58 3.40 9.84
C ALA A 89 -0.38 4.06 10.54
N GLN A 90 0.44 4.80 9.81
CA GLN A 90 1.57 5.52 10.38
C GLN A 90 1.14 6.51 11.48
N ASN A 91 0.03 7.19 11.30
CA ASN A 91 -0.46 8.11 12.32
C ASN A 91 -1.13 7.38 13.48
N TYR A 92 -1.93 6.34 13.21
CA TYR A 92 -2.65 5.56 14.22
C TYR A 92 -1.69 4.83 15.16
N PHE A 93 -0.72 4.07 14.64
CA PHE A 93 0.22 3.28 15.44
C PHE A 93 1.33 4.12 16.09
N ASN A 94 1.48 5.38 15.69
CA ASN A 94 2.35 6.35 16.34
C ASN A 94 1.59 7.32 17.27
N LEU A 95 0.41 6.94 17.76
CA LEU A 95 -0.42 7.70 18.71
C LEU A 95 -0.83 9.10 18.20
N ARG A 96 -0.75 9.36 16.89
CA ARG A 96 -1.12 10.62 16.25
C ARG A 96 -2.57 10.57 15.76
N TYR A 97 -3.50 10.19 16.65
CA TYR A 97 -4.90 9.90 16.30
C TYR A 97 -5.60 11.04 15.57
N GLN A 98 -5.34 12.30 15.98
CA GLN A 98 -5.92 13.46 15.29
C GLN A 98 -5.51 13.54 13.80
N LYS A 99 -4.29 13.10 13.46
CA LYS A 99 -3.85 13.04 12.06
C LYS A 99 -4.42 11.81 11.33
N ALA A 100 -4.61 10.70 12.04
CA ALA A 100 -5.23 9.51 11.47
C ALA A 100 -6.68 9.76 11.04
N LEU A 101 -7.43 10.61 11.75
CA LEU A 101 -8.80 11.01 11.41
C LEU A 101 -8.91 11.62 9.99
N ASN A 102 -7.86 12.26 9.48
CA ASN A 102 -7.88 12.86 8.14
C ASN A 102 -7.87 11.82 7.01
N ALA A 103 -7.52 10.58 7.32
CA ALA A 103 -7.41 9.48 6.34
C ALA A 103 -8.48 8.39 6.57
N CYS A 104 -9.44 8.59 7.48
CA CYS A 104 -10.52 7.64 7.72
C CYS A 104 -11.89 8.26 7.43
N THR A 105 -12.90 7.39 7.25
CA THR A 105 -14.30 7.81 7.03
C THR A 105 -14.84 8.53 8.26
N PRO A 106 -15.84 9.42 8.11
CA PRO A 106 -16.47 10.09 9.26
C PRO A 106 -17.06 9.10 10.27
N GLU A 107 -17.58 7.96 9.80
CA GLU A 107 -18.16 6.90 10.63
C GLU A 107 -17.10 6.20 11.49
N SER A 108 -15.84 6.22 11.04
CA SER A 108 -14.69 5.64 11.74
C SER A 108 -14.19 6.49 12.91
N GLU A 109 -14.53 7.78 12.93
CA GLU A 109 -14.03 8.74 13.93
C GLU A 109 -14.26 8.26 15.37
N LYS A 110 -15.43 7.69 15.65
CA LYS A 110 -15.78 7.15 16.97
C LYS A 110 -14.79 6.10 17.48
N TRP A 111 -14.32 5.22 16.57
CA TRP A 111 -13.40 4.14 16.93
C TRP A 111 -11.97 4.63 17.13
N VAL A 112 -11.52 5.57 16.30
CA VAL A 112 -10.20 6.21 16.45
C VAL A 112 -10.17 7.03 17.74
N ARG A 113 -11.23 7.78 18.04
CA ARG A 113 -11.35 8.53 19.30
C ARG A 113 -11.46 7.61 20.51
N PHE A 114 -12.22 6.51 20.40
CA PHE A 114 -12.28 5.51 21.46
C PHE A 114 -10.89 4.97 21.81
N LYS A 115 -10.09 4.62 20.80
CA LYS A 115 -8.70 4.19 21.04
C LYS A 115 -7.89 5.29 21.72
N ALA A 116 -7.99 6.53 21.24
CA ALA A 116 -7.26 7.66 21.80
C ALA A 116 -7.60 7.92 23.28
N THR A 117 -8.87 7.75 23.69
CA THR A 117 -9.29 7.96 25.08
C THR A 117 -8.87 6.86 26.04
N ASN A 118 -8.48 5.70 25.51
CA ASN A 118 -7.99 4.56 26.31
C ASN A 118 -6.46 4.57 26.49
N ILE A 119 -5.74 5.52 25.91
CA ILE A 119 -4.30 5.67 26.08
C ILE A 119 -4.03 6.37 27.43
N THR A 120 -3.26 5.71 28.28
CA THR A 120 -2.86 6.22 29.60
C THR A 120 -1.53 6.96 29.55
N GLN A 121 -1.16 7.66 30.63
CA GLN A 121 0.17 8.27 30.73
C GLN A 121 1.28 7.19 30.72
N GLU A 122 1.02 6.03 31.35
CA GLU A 122 1.97 4.91 31.36
C GLU A 122 2.23 4.39 29.94
N ASP A 123 1.20 4.32 29.09
CA ASP A 123 1.36 3.93 27.68
C ASP A 123 2.21 4.94 26.90
N VAL A 124 2.01 6.24 27.16
CA VAL A 124 2.81 7.31 26.56
C VAL A 124 4.28 7.21 27.02
N ASP A 125 4.53 6.88 28.26
CA ASP A 125 5.88 6.72 28.80
C ASP A 125 6.58 5.50 28.16
N VAL A 126 5.86 4.38 27.99
CA VAL A 126 6.36 3.22 27.23
C VAL A 126 6.64 3.60 25.78
N TYR A 127 5.74 4.35 25.12
CA TYR A 127 5.95 4.82 23.77
C TYR A 127 7.21 5.69 23.65
N ASN A 128 7.42 6.63 24.57
CA ASN A 128 8.57 7.52 24.57
C ASN A 128 9.89 6.82 24.91
N SER A 129 9.84 5.65 25.56
CA SER A 129 11.03 4.85 25.84
C SER A 129 11.58 4.13 24.60
N LYS A 130 10.79 4.03 23.52
CA LYS A 130 11.20 3.44 22.25
C LYS A 130 12.23 4.33 21.55
N ARG A 131 13.18 3.71 20.86
CA ARG A 131 14.16 4.41 20.02
C ARG A 131 13.57 4.83 18.68
N ASP A 132 12.70 3.97 18.12
CA ASP A 132 12.18 4.11 16.77
C ASP A 132 10.65 4.17 16.77
N THR A 133 10.08 4.91 15.84
CA THR A 133 8.63 4.97 15.65
C THR A 133 8.11 3.68 15.02
N ALA A 134 6.79 3.46 15.09
CA ALA A 134 6.16 2.37 14.35
C ALA A 134 6.33 2.58 12.84
N GLU A 135 6.70 1.51 12.12
CA GLU A 135 6.81 1.46 10.67
C GLU A 135 5.67 0.63 10.10
N CYS A 136 5.08 1.10 9.00
CA CYS A 136 3.91 0.47 8.39
C CYS A 136 4.18 0.24 6.91
N ASP A 137 4.07 -1.01 6.46
CA ASP A 137 4.21 -1.40 5.06
C ASP A 137 2.96 -2.17 4.60
N VAL A 138 2.48 -1.87 3.40
CA VAL A 138 1.35 -2.57 2.80
C VAL A 138 1.86 -3.84 2.13
N GLU A 139 1.37 -5.01 2.57
CA GLU A 139 1.71 -6.30 1.96
C GLU A 139 0.84 -6.63 0.74
N SER A 140 -0.45 -6.37 0.84
CA SER A 140 -1.40 -6.66 -0.23
C SER A 140 -2.59 -5.72 -0.18
N ILE A 141 -3.16 -5.47 -1.35
CA ILE A 141 -4.40 -4.75 -1.56
C ILE A 141 -5.30 -5.63 -2.41
N ASP A 142 -6.53 -5.80 -1.95
CA ASP A 142 -7.63 -6.43 -2.69
C ASP A 142 -8.67 -5.36 -2.96
N LEU A 143 -8.92 -5.08 -4.24
CA LEU A 143 -9.79 -4.02 -4.72
C LEU A 143 -11.09 -4.63 -5.25
N ASP A 144 -12.22 -4.15 -4.72
CA ASP A 144 -13.56 -4.55 -5.12
C ASP A 144 -14.43 -3.30 -5.33
N ASP A 145 -14.47 -2.81 -6.55
CA ASP A 145 -15.17 -1.59 -6.97
C ASP A 145 -14.83 -0.37 -6.08
N ASP A 146 -15.77 0.08 -5.28
CA ASP A 146 -15.61 1.23 -4.35
C ASP A 146 -15.15 0.82 -2.94
N LYS A 147 -14.73 -0.43 -2.76
CA LYS A 147 -14.19 -0.97 -1.53
C LYS A 147 -12.82 -1.58 -1.76
N ALA A 148 -11.98 -1.52 -0.76
CA ALA A 148 -10.71 -2.21 -0.78
C ALA A 148 -10.39 -2.81 0.59
N THR A 149 -9.60 -3.88 0.58
CA THR A 149 -9.02 -4.46 1.79
C THR A 149 -7.52 -4.43 1.65
N ALA A 150 -6.82 -3.89 2.66
CA ALA A 150 -5.37 -3.88 2.71
C ALA A 150 -4.87 -4.68 3.92
N ILE A 151 -3.83 -5.47 3.70
CA ILE A 151 -3.06 -6.09 4.79
C ILE A 151 -1.81 -5.24 5.01
N VAL A 152 -1.66 -4.78 6.25
CA VAL A 152 -0.56 -3.90 6.65
C VAL A 152 0.30 -4.61 7.69
N GLU A 153 1.58 -4.76 7.41
CA GLU A 153 2.56 -5.14 8.41
C GLU A 153 2.99 -3.90 9.20
N VAL A 154 2.85 -3.96 10.51
CA VAL A 154 3.27 -2.88 11.41
C VAL A 154 4.37 -3.39 12.32
N ARG A 155 5.51 -2.72 12.29
CA ARG A 155 6.68 -3.04 13.10
C ARG A 155 6.88 -2.03 14.21
N ASN A 156 7.42 -2.49 15.34
CA ASN A 156 7.81 -1.65 16.47
C ASN A 156 6.69 -0.73 16.97
N PHE A 157 5.51 -1.28 17.17
CA PHE A 157 4.35 -0.51 17.64
C PHE A 157 3.98 -0.81 19.08
N LEU A 158 3.14 0.05 19.67
CA LEU A 158 2.63 -0.12 21.01
C LEU A 158 1.32 -0.93 20.98
N ASN A 159 1.34 -2.11 21.59
CA ASN A 159 0.15 -2.90 21.79
C ASN A 159 -0.57 -2.48 23.07
N CYS A 160 -1.75 -1.87 22.93
CA CYS A 160 -2.60 -1.37 24.01
C CYS A 160 -3.94 -2.12 24.03
N ASP A 161 -3.95 -3.43 23.84
CA ASP A 161 -5.18 -4.21 23.66
C ASP A 161 -5.89 -4.54 24.98
N SER A 162 -5.26 -4.28 26.13
CA SER A 162 -5.82 -4.61 27.43
C SER A 162 -6.07 -3.35 28.24
N ILE A 163 -7.35 -3.04 28.46
CA ILE A 163 -7.75 -1.93 29.37
C ILE A 163 -7.23 -2.25 30.78
N GLY A 164 -6.55 -1.28 31.41
CA GLY A 164 -6.01 -1.38 32.77
C GLY A 164 -4.71 -2.20 32.89
N LYS A 165 -4.08 -2.54 31.78
CA LYS A 165 -2.70 -3.09 31.75
C LYS A 165 -1.81 -2.14 30.95
N PRO A 166 -0.56 -1.93 31.39
CA PRO A 166 0.40 -1.15 30.62
C PRO A 166 0.59 -1.73 29.23
N ALA A 167 0.72 -0.85 28.26
CA ALA A 167 1.02 -1.25 26.89
C ALA A 167 2.39 -1.93 26.80
N THR A 168 2.54 -2.78 25.80
CA THR A 168 3.79 -3.47 25.51
C THR A 168 4.26 -3.14 24.10
N ILE A 169 5.59 -3.12 23.87
CA ILE A 169 6.14 -2.94 22.53
C ILE A 169 6.02 -4.27 21.79
N CYS A 170 5.31 -4.25 20.66
CA CYS A 170 5.20 -5.40 19.77
C CYS A 170 6.19 -5.25 18.62
N PRO A 171 7.03 -6.28 18.34
CA PRO A 171 8.05 -6.20 17.30
C PRO A 171 7.45 -6.12 15.91
N ASN A 172 6.42 -6.92 15.60
CA ASN A 172 5.63 -6.84 14.39
C ASN A 172 4.26 -7.51 14.56
N ALA A 173 3.30 -7.08 13.76
CA ALA A 173 2.02 -7.76 13.56
C ALA A 173 1.39 -7.31 12.25
N LYS A 174 0.41 -8.10 11.77
CA LYS A 174 -0.38 -7.76 10.58
C LYS A 174 -1.77 -7.31 10.97
N PHE A 175 -2.23 -6.31 10.25
CA PHE A 175 -3.55 -5.71 10.46
C PHE A 175 -4.31 -5.69 9.14
N LYS A 176 -5.59 -6.06 9.20
CA LYS A 176 -6.52 -5.90 8.09
C LYS A 176 -7.20 -4.54 8.22
N LEU A 177 -7.08 -3.71 7.19
CA LEU A 177 -7.77 -2.42 7.07
C LEU A 177 -8.74 -2.48 5.89
N GLU A 178 -9.97 -2.07 6.14
CA GLU A 178 -10.97 -1.90 5.10
C GLU A 178 -11.01 -0.43 4.66
N LEU A 179 -11.25 -0.19 3.38
CA LEU A 179 -11.34 1.14 2.81
C LEU A 179 -12.61 1.28 1.99
N LYS A 180 -13.09 2.51 1.90
CA LYS A 180 -14.19 2.92 1.02
C LYS A 180 -13.77 4.13 0.21
N LYS A 181 -14.22 4.15 -1.03
CA LYS A 181 -14.07 5.30 -1.91
C LYS A 181 -15.14 6.33 -1.58
N GLN A 182 -14.71 7.55 -1.25
CA GLN A 182 -15.59 8.69 -1.01
C GLN A 182 -15.27 9.79 -2.03
N GLY A 183 -16.07 9.87 -3.09
CA GLY A 183 -15.77 10.69 -4.25
C GLY A 183 -14.51 10.18 -4.97
N GLU A 184 -13.47 11.01 -5.03
CA GLU A 184 -12.18 10.64 -5.64
C GLU A 184 -11.13 10.12 -4.62
N LYS A 185 -11.48 10.04 -3.34
CA LYS A 185 -10.54 9.68 -2.28
C LYS A 185 -10.84 8.33 -1.67
N TRP A 186 -9.81 7.56 -1.45
CA TRP A 186 -9.86 6.36 -0.63
C TRP A 186 -9.69 6.71 0.85
N MET A 187 -10.60 6.23 1.70
CA MET A 187 -10.63 6.49 3.13
C MET A 187 -10.69 5.18 3.90
N VAL A 188 -9.93 5.05 4.97
CA VAL A 188 -9.97 3.86 5.84
C VAL A 188 -11.29 3.80 6.57
N ASP A 189 -11.99 2.66 6.51
CA ASP A 189 -13.31 2.43 7.12
C ASP A 189 -13.18 1.53 8.36
N VAL A 190 -12.99 2.16 9.50
CA VAL A 190 -12.87 1.47 10.80
C VAL A 190 -14.26 1.24 11.38
N GLN A 191 -14.71 -0.01 11.41
CA GLN A 191 -16.04 -0.38 11.92
C GLN A 191 -16.02 -0.96 13.35
N SER A 192 -14.85 -1.31 13.85
CA SER A 192 -14.59 -1.85 15.19
C SER A 192 -13.17 -1.49 15.64
N PRO A 193 -12.80 -1.71 16.90
CA PRO A 193 -11.40 -1.58 17.31
C PRO A 193 -10.50 -2.42 16.42
N ILE A 194 -9.40 -1.82 15.95
CA ILE A 194 -8.43 -2.49 15.09
C ILE A 194 -7.69 -3.54 15.92
N THR A 195 -7.78 -4.80 15.50
CA THR A 195 -7.12 -5.94 16.14
C THR A 195 -6.13 -6.57 15.18
N THR A 196 -5.13 -7.26 15.72
CA THR A 196 -4.15 -8.00 14.93
C THR A 196 -4.83 -9.10 14.10
N CYS A 197 -4.44 -9.24 12.84
CA CYS A 197 -4.71 -10.46 12.10
C CYS A 197 -3.72 -11.53 12.58
N ILE A 198 -4.23 -12.64 13.04
CA ILE A 198 -3.42 -13.78 13.48
C ILE A 198 -2.83 -14.47 12.26
#